data_29f5a41420afeca59a288162a33cc18d
#
_entry.id   29f5a41420afeca59a288162a33cc18d
#
_cell.length_a   1.000
_cell.length_b   1.000
_cell.length_c   1.000
_cell.angle_alpha   90.00
_cell.angle_beta   90.00
_cell.angle_gamma   90.00
#
_symmetry.space_group_name_H-M   'P 1'
#
loop_
_entity.id
_entity.type
_entity.pdbx_description
1 polymer ?
#
loop_
_entity_poly.entity_id
_entity_poly.type
_entity_poly.pdbx_seq_one_letter_code
_entity_poly.pdbx_strand_id
1 'polypeptide(L)'
;PSLTGGWEHQLSQMEKGLIPRATFMQEIAQMTQRIVKRAKEFDSDTIPGDYITLKTPCPNCQGPVKENYRRFSCEQCGFSISKIPGGKTLEYEEAEELLREKKIGPLQGFRSKMGRPFAAIIKLNSIALDDKDYPNAGYKLEFDFGNSAENDLQPVDFTGLKALGPCPKCS
;
A
#
# COMPACT_ATOMS: atom_id res chain seq x y z
N PRO A 1 -1.67 28.53 4.10
CA PRO A 1 -2.05 29.82 4.74
C PRO A 1 -2.55 30.87 3.74
N SER A 2 -1.91 31.04 2.57
CA SER A 2 -2.28 32.07 1.59
C SER A 2 -3.65 31.84 0.94
N LEU A 3 -4.03 30.61 0.66
CA LEU A 3 -5.31 30.26 0.04
C LEU A 3 -6.47 30.53 0.99
N THR A 4 -6.37 30.11 2.25
CA THR A 4 -7.38 30.33 3.27
C THR A 4 -7.59 31.81 3.54
N GLY A 5 -6.50 32.57 3.73
CA GLY A 5 -6.58 34.03 3.92
C GLY A 5 -7.18 34.77 2.72
N GLY A 6 -6.91 34.31 1.49
CA GLY A 6 -7.54 34.85 0.29
C GLY A 6 -9.07 34.65 0.29
N TRP A 7 -9.53 33.47 0.67
CA TRP A 7 -10.97 33.20 0.76
C TRP A 7 -11.68 33.96 1.88
N GLU A 8 -11.04 34.07 3.05
CA GLU A 8 -11.58 34.91 4.14
C GLU A 8 -11.72 36.36 3.73
N HIS A 9 -10.72 36.89 2.98
CA HIS A 9 -10.80 38.24 2.45
C HIS A 9 -11.95 38.40 1.44
N GLN A 10 -12.13 37.46 0.51
CA GLN A 10 -13.23 37.49 -0.45
C GLN A 10 -14.59 37.37 0.23
N LEU A 11 -14.72 36.52 1.25
CA LEU A 11 -15.95 36.41 2.06
C LEU A 11 -16.28 37.73 2.75
N SER A 12 -15.27 38.40 3.33
CA SER A 12 -15.47 39.72 3.94
C SER A 12 -15.88 40.79 2.91
N GLN A 13 -15.35 40.73 1.69
CA GLN A 13 -15.76 41.63 0.60
C GLN A 13 -17.20 41.31 0.13
N MET A 14 -17.59 40.04 0.12
CA MET A 14 -18.93 39.63 -0.24
C MET A 14 -19.95 40.08 0.82
N GLU A 15 -19.60 39.99 2.11
CA GLU A 15 -20.42 40.53 3.20
C GLU A 15 -20.68 42.05 3.06
N LYS A 16 -19.68 42.80 2.57
CA LYS A 16 -19.76 44.23 2.29
C LYS A 16 -20.44 44.54 0.95
N GLY A 17 -20.91 43.55 0.22
CA GLY A 17 -21.56 43.71 -1.07
C GLY A 17 -20.62 44.11 -2.24
N LEU A 18 -19.30 44.05 -2.05
CA LEU A 18 -18.31 44.40 -3.05
C LEU A 18 -18.09 43.33 -4.10
N ILE A 19 -18.29 42.07 -3.75
CA ILE A 19 -18.19 40.90 -4.65
C ILE A 19 -19.51 40.14 -4.65
N PRO A 20 -20.10 39.86 -5.82
CA PRO A 20 -21.28 39.02 -5.93
C PRO A 20 -20.98 37.57 -5.52
N ARG A 21 -21.90 36.92 -4.82
CA ARG A 21 -21.80 35.49 -4.47
C ARG A 21 -21.56 34.62 -5.69
N ALA A 22 -22.15 34.94 -6.83
CA ALA A 22 -21.98 34.17 -8.07
C ALA A 22 -20.51 34.12 -8.53
N THR A 23 -19.80 35.24 -8.46
CA THR A 23 -18.39 35.33 -8.83
C THR A 23 -17.53 34.47 -7.91
N PHE A 24 -17.71 34.57 -6.60
CA PHE A 24 -17.00 33.74 -5.62
C PHE A 24 -17.22 32.24 -5.85
N MET A 25 -18.48 31.81 -6.06
CA MET A 25 -18.80 30.40 -6.33
C MET A 25 -18.23 29.93 -7.66
N GLN A 26 -18.15 30.79 -8.67
CA GLN A 26 -17.54 30.45 -9.95
C GLN A 26 -16.02 30.22 -9.81
N GLU A 27 -15.32 31.02 -9.03
CA GLU A 27 -13.89 30.83 -8.76
C GLU A 27 -13.62 29.52 -8.03
N ILE A 28 -14.43 29.18 -7.02
CA ILE A 28 -14.35 27.88 -6.31
C ILE A 28 -14.59 26.72 -7.29
N ALA A 29 -15.62 26.81 -8.12
CA ALA A 29 -15.93 25.77 -9.11
C ALA A 29 -14.77 25.55 -10.08
N GLN A 30 -14.19 26.63 -10.60
CA GLN A 30 -13.03 26.56 -11.50
C GLN A 30 -11.80 25.97 -10.81
N MET A 31 -11.54 26.34 -9.55
CA MET A 31 -10.44 25.79 -8.78
C MET A 31 -10.66 24.29 -8.55
N THR A 32 -11.85 23.87 -8.14
CA THR A 32 -12.22 22.47 -7.96
C THR A 32 -12.03 21.67 -9.25
N GLN A 33 -12.50 22.19 -10.39
CA GLN A 33 -12.29 21.56 -11.70
C GLN A 33 -10.81 21.37 -12.03
N ARG A 34 -9.97 22.37 -11.75
CA ARG A 34 -8.51 22.28 -11.98
C ARG A 34 -7.87 21.20 -11.08
N ILE A 35 -8.28 21.13 -9.81
CA ILE A 35 -7.78 20.11 -8.89
C ILE A 35 -8.19 18.72 -9.35
N VAL A 36 -9.47 18.52 -9.69
CA VAL A 36 -9.99 17.23 -10.17
C VAL A 36 -9.30 16.81 -11.47
N LYS A 37 -9.11 17.75 -12.41
CA LYS A 37 -8.40 17.46 -13.65
C LYS A 37 -6.96 17.01 -13.37
N ARG A 38 -6.20 17.77 -12.56
CA ARG A 38 -4.83 17.40 -12.18
C ARG A 38 -4.77 16.06 -11.45
N ALA A 39 -5.73 15.77 -10.57
CA ALA A 39 -5.79 14.50 -9.87
C ALA A 39 -6.07 13.31 -10.80
N LYS A 40 -6.90 13.50 -11.84
CA LYS A 40 -7.16 12.49 -12.86
C LYS A 40 -5.98 12.27 -13.80
N GLU A 41 -5.25 13.33 -14.12
CA GLU A 41 -4.05 13.31 -14.97
C GLU A 41 -2.78 12.92 -14.19
N PHE A 42 -2.89 12.75 -12.87
CA PHE A 42 -1.77 12.38 -12.02
C PHE A 42 -1.47 10.89 -12.19
N ASP A 43 -0.52 10.60 -13.05
CA ASP A 43 -0.03 9.24 -13.37
C ASP A 43 1.28 8.92 -12.63
N SER A 44 1.60 9.63 -11.58
CA SER A 44 2.79 9.37 -10.79
C SER A 44 2.45 8.59 -9.54
N ASP A 45 2.95 7.37 -9.44
CA ASP A 45 2.89 6.53 -8.24
C ASP A 45 3.91 7.00 -7.16
N THR A 46 4.56 8.13 -7.38
CA THR A 46 5.61 8.67 -6.52
C THR A 46 5.21 9.99 -5.88
N ILE A 47 5.19 10.00 -4.55
CA ILE A 47 5.20 11.24 -3.77
C ILE A 47 6.64 11.75 -3.77
N PRO A 48 6.89 13.06 -4.04
CA PRO A 48 8.24 13.60 -3.93
C PRO A 48 8.82 13.36 -2.53
N GLY A 49 10.04 12.84 -2.45
CA GLY A 49 10.73 12.54 -1.21
C GLY A 49 12.17 12.08 -1.47
N ASP A 50 12.96 12.02 -0.42
CA ASP A 50 14.33 11.49 -0.47
C ASP A 50 14.27 9.96 -0.42
N TYR A 51 14.20 9.34 -1.58
CA TYR A 51 14.14 7.90 -1.72
C TYR A 51 15.51 7.30 -1.96
N ILE A 52 15.76 6.16 -1.33
CA ILE A 52 17.03 5.46 -1.37
C ILE A 52 17.07 4.52 -2.58
N THR A 53 18.24 4.43 -3.21
CA THR A 53 18.51 3.38 -4.18
C THR A 53 19.15 2.20 -3.46
N LEU A 54 18.59 1.01 -3.64
CA LEU A 54 19.09 -0.22 -3.05
C LEU A 54 20.46 -0.56 -3.63
N LYS A 55 21.33 -1.14 -2.82
CA LYS A 55 22.65 -1.63 -3.24
C LYS A 55 22.53 -2.93 -4.03
N THR A 56 21.54 -3.75 -3.68
CA THR A 56 21.26 -5.01 -4.36
C THR A 56 20.61 -4.72 -5.71
N PRO A 57 21.19 -5.25 -6.83
CA PRO A 57 20.66 -5.04 -8.16
C PRO A 57 19.34 -5.78 -8.37
N CYS A 58 18.62 -5.35 -9.39
CA CYS A 58 17.36 -5.97 -9.80
C CYS A 58 17.54 -7.45 -10.14
N PRO A 59 16.73 -8.36 -9.59
CA PRO A 59 16.85 -9.79 -9.87
C PRO A 59 16.48 -10.17 -11.32
N ASN A 60 15.83 -9.25 -12.05
CA ASN A 60 15.39 -9.47 -13.42
C ASN A 60 16.39 -8.96 -14.48
N CYS A 61 16.94 -7.76 -14.30
CA CYS A 61 17.79 -7.11 -15.31
C CYS A 61 19.13 -6.58 -14.77
N GLN A 62 19.43 -6.77 -13.50
CA GLN A 62 20.63 -6.27 -12.81
C GLN A 62 20.72 -4.73 -12.74
N GLY A 63 19.66 -4.02 -13.12
CA GLY A 63 19.60 -2.56 -13.03
C GLY A 63 19.38 -2.06 -11.61
N PRO A 64 19.48 -0.73 -11.37
CA PRO A 64 19.26 -0.13 -10.06
C PRO A 64 17.81 -0.26 -9.64
N VAL A 65 17.60 -0.62 -8.38
CA VAL A 65 16.27 -0.66 -7.74
C VAL A 65 16.15 0.53 -6.83
N LYS A 66 15.14 1.37 -7.07
CA LYS A 66 14.87 2.57 -6.31
C LYS A 66 13.63 2.41 -5.46
N GLU A 67 13.73 2.89 -4.23
CA GLU A 67 12.59 3.05 -3.36
C GLU A 67 11.67 4.14 -3.89
N ASN A 68 10.38 3.96 -3.76
CA ASN A 68 9.40 5.03 -3.84
C ASN A 68 8.39 4.91 -2.69
N TYR A 69 7.36 5.74 -2.67
CA TYR A 69 6.41 5.80 -1.56
C TYR A 69 5.78 4.44 -1.21
N ARG A 70 5.48 3.60 -2.19
CA ARG A 70 4.76 2.33 -2.01
C ARG A 70 5.54 1.09 -2.43
N ARG A 71 6.58 1.24 -3.21
CA ARG A 71 7.26 0.14 -3.89
C ARG A 71 8.76 0.32 -3.91
N PHE A 72 9.45 -0.78 -4.10
CA PHE A 72 10.81 -0.81 -4.62
C PHE A 72 10.72 -1.20 -6.11
N SER A 73 11.14 -0.35 -7.01
CA SER A 73 10.99 -0.52 -8.46
C SER A 73 12.32 -0.37 -9.19
N CYS A 74 12.51 -1.18 -10.22
CA CYS A 74 13.66 -1.06 -11.09
C CYS A 74 13.45 0.07 -12.10
N GLU A 75 14.50 0.89 -12.32
CA GLU A 75 14.44 1.98 -13.30
C GLU A 75 14.59 1.49 -14.75
N GLN A 76 15.09 0.24 -14.97
CA GLN A 76 15.38 -0.27 -16.29
C GLN A 76 14.37 -1.30 -16.81
N CYS A 77 13.61 -1.93 -15.92
CA CYS A 77 12.59 -2.92 -16.30
C CYS A 77 11.33 -2.76 -15.47
N GLY A 78 10.30 -3.53 -15.78
CA GLY A 78 9.02 -3.48 -15.07
C GLY A 78 9.02 -4.12 -13.68
N PHE A 79 10.18 -4.58 -13.17
CA PHE A 79 10.26 -5.19 -11.84
C PHE A 79 9.83 -4.21 -10.76
N SER A 80 8.91 -4.63 -9.92
CA SER A 80 8.55 -3.87 -8.71
C SER A 80 7.98 -4.79 -7.64
N ILE A 81 8.30 -4.51 -6.38
CA ILE A 81 7.74 -5.19 -5.21
C ILE A 81 7.12 -4.17 -4.27
N SER A 82 6.08 -4.61 -3.53
CA SER A 82 5.43 -3.74 -2.54
C SER A 82 6.38 -3.47 -1.37
N LYS A 83 6.46 -2.20 -0.97
CA LYS A 83 7.13 -1.79 0.28
C LYS A 83 6.32 -2.19 1.52
N ILE A 84 5.01 -2.39 1.38
CA ILE A 84 4.09 -2.65 2.49
C ILE A 84 3.31 -3.96 2.24
N PRO A 85 3.98 -5.12 2.18
CA PRO A 85 3.30 -6.39 2.05
C PRO A 85 2.54 -6.72 3.34
N GLY A 86 1.26 -7.12 3.22
CA GLY A 86 0.46 -7.50 4.38
C GLY A 86 0.37 -6.46 5.49
N GLY A 87 0.49 -5.16 5.17
CA GLY A 87 0.40 -4.06 6.13
C GLY A 87 1.67 -3.80 6.95
N LYS A 88 2.75 -4.59 6.78
CA LYS A 88 4.07 -4.34 7.36
C LYS A 88 4.93 -3.59 6.36
N THR A 89 5.51 -2.46 6.75
CA THR A 89 6.54 -1.79 5.96
C THR A 89 7.85 -2.58 6.05
N LEU A 90 8.42 -2.91 4.88
CA LEU A 90 9.75 -3.49 4.79
C LEU A 90 10.80 -2.39 5.01
N GLU A 91 11.72 -2.65 5.93
CA GLU A 91 12.89 -1.81 6.14
C GLU A 91 13.89 -1.99 5.00
N TYR A 92 14.84 -1.06 4.90
CA TYR A 92 15.83 -1.05 3.84
C TYR A 92 16.63 -2.36 3.80
N GLU A 93 17.13 -2.81 4.95
CA GLU A 93 17.91 -4.04 5.11
C GLU A 93 17.09 -5.28 4.77
N GLU A 94 15.81 -5.30 5.15
CA GLU A 94 14.88 -6.39 4.83
C GLU A 94 14.64 -6.49 3.31
N ALA A 95 14.52 -5.34 2.65
CA ALA A 95 14.36 -5.30 1.18
C ALA A 95 15.62 -5.76 0.45
N GLU A 96 16.81 -5.34 0.91
CA GLU A 96 18.11 -5.78 0.40
C GLU A 96 18.29 -7.29 0.51
N GLU A 97 18.00 -7.86 1.68
CA GLU A 97 18.09 -9.29 1.94
C GLU A 97 17.11 -10.07 1.07
N LEU A 98 15.85 -9.59 0.96
CA LEU A 98 14.83 -10.20 0.13
C LEU A 98 15.24 -10.27 -1.36
N LEU A 99 15.85 -9.21 -1.89
CA LEU A 99 16.30 -9.18 -3.28
C LEU A 99 17.50 -10.11 -3.50
N ARG A 100 18.40 -10.21 -2.52
CA ARG A 100 19.61 -11.05 -2.59
C ARG A 100 19.27 -12.53 -2.43
N GLU A 101 18.57 -12.89 -1.36
CA GLU A 101 18.29 -14.26 -0.97
C GLU A 101 16.98 -14.81 -1.57
N LYS A 102 16.16 -13.93 -2.19
CA LYS A 102 14.80 -14.22 -2.69
C LYS A 102 13.86 -14.76 -1.61
N LYS A 103 14.25 -14.65 -0.36
CA LYS A 103 13.51 -15.11 0.80
C LYS A 103 13.99 -14.35 2.04
N ILE A 104 13.04 -13.96 2.91
CA ILE A 104 13.35 -13.33 4.19
C ILE A 104 12.36 -13.75 5.27
N GLY A 105 12.80 -13.87 6.49
CA GLY A 105 11.96 -14.14 7.67
C GLY A 105 12.35 -15.37 8.45
N PRO A 106 11.53 -15.73 9.46
CA PRO A 106 10.15 -15.25 9.69
C PRO A 106 10.07 -13.81 10.21
N LEU A 107 9.30 -12.97 9.54
CA LEU A 107 9.03 -11.60 9.95
C LEU A 107 7.68 -11.50 10.66
N GLN A 108 7.60 -10.62 11.65
CA GLN A 108 6.38 -10.31 12.38
C GLN A 108 5.81 -8.96 11.95
N GLY A 109 4.57 -8.66 12.34
CA GLY A 109 3.92 -7.38 12.10
C GLY A 109 3.02 -7.32 10.86
N PHE A 110 2.86 -8.44 10.16
CA PHE A 110 1.87 -8.53 9.09
C PHE A 110 0.45 -8.54 9.66
N ARG A 111 -0.50 -8.10 8.85
CA ARG A 111 -1.92 -8.13 9.16
C ARG A 111 -2.70 -8.80 8.04
N SER A 112 -3.57 -9.74 8.42
CA SER A 112 -4.49 -10.37 7.49
C SER A 112 -5.57 -9.39 7.02
N LYS A 113 -6.36 -9.77 6.01
CA LYS A 113 -7.52 -8.99 5.57
C LYS A 113 -8.54 -8.72 6.69
N MET A 114 -8.57 -9.58 7.70
CA MET A 114 -9.41 -9.43 8.90
C MET A 114 -8.72 -8.65 10.03
N GLY A 115 -7.55 -8.05 9.77
CA GLY A 115 -6.79 -7.27 10.75
C GLY A 115 -6.00 -8.08 11.78
N ARG A 116 -6.03 -9.41 11.73
CA ARG A 116 -5.31 -10.28 12.67
C ARG A 116 -3.82 -10.24 12.40
N PRO A 117 -2.98 -10.06 13.43
CA PRO A 117 -1.54 -10.10 13.25
C PRO A 117 -1.07 -11.53 12.95
N PHE A 118 -0.03 -11.65 12.11
CA PHE A 118 0.62 -12.93 11.82
C PHE A 118 2.11 -12.74 11.56
N ALA A 119 2.86 -13.84 11.62
CA ALA A 119 4.25 -13.93 11.19
C ALA A 119 4.34 -14.83 9.96
N ALA A 120 5.23 -14.50 9.04
CA ALA A 120 5.45 -15.30 7.85
C ALA A 120 6.85 -15.07 7.27
N ILE A 121 7.31 -16.01 6.47
CA ILE A 121 8.44 -15.85 5.58
C ILE A 121 7.92 -15.21 4.29
N ILE A 122 8.60 -14.21 3.77
CA ILE A 122 8.32 -13.67 2.44
C ILE A 122 9.27 -14.35 1.45
N LYS A 123 8.70 -14.85 0.36
CA LYS A 123 9.45 -15.39 -0.79
C LYS A 123 9.22 -14.51 -2.01
N LEU A 124 10.28 -14.33 -2.78
CA LEU A 124 10.27 -13.65 -4.08
C LEU A 124 10.33 -14.70 -5.18
N ASN A 125 9.17 -15.10 -5.68
CA ASN A 125 9.05 -16.12 -6.72
C ASN A 125 9.02 -15.48 -8.11
N SER A 126 9.74 -16.10 -9.06
CA SER A 126 9.63 -15.73 -10.47
C SER A 126 8.28 -16.20 -11.03
N ILE A 127 7.65 -15.33 -11.82
CA ILE A 127 6.41 -15.63 -12.54
C ILE A 127 6.67 -15.51 -14.03
N ALA A 128 5.92 -16.28 -14.84
CA ALA A 128 5.95 -16.13 -16.28
C ALA A 128 5.48 -14.72 -16.67
N LEU A 129 6.11 -14.12 -17.68
CA LEU A 129 5.82 -12.76 -18.14
C LEU A 129 4.40 -12.60 -18.72
N ASP A 130 3.69 -13.70 -18.94
CA ASP A 130 2.32 -13.73 -19.46
C ASP A 130 1.24 -13.73 -18.37
N ASP A 131 1.59 -13.57 -17.10
CA ASP A 131 0.62 -13.48 -16.02
C ASP A 131 -0.18 -12.16 -16.16
N LYS A 132 -1.50 -12.29 -16.38
CA LYS A 132 -2.42 -11.16 -16.59
C LYS A 132 -2.50 -10.23 -15.39
N ASP A 133 -2.26 -10.76 -14.18
CA ASP A 133 -2.31 -9.98 -12.94
C ASP A 133 -1.01 -9.19 -12.69
N TYR A 134 0.10 -9.59 -13.32
CA TYR A 134 1.42 -8.99 -13.14
C TYR A 134 2.19 -8.84 -14.47
N PRO A 135 1.67 -8.10 -15.45
CA PRO A 135 2.16 -8.12 -16.83
C PRO A 135 3.62 -7.68 -17.02
N ASN A 136 4.25 -7.05 -16.03
CA ASN A 136 5.61 -6.51 -16.14
C ASN A 136 6.54 -6.86 -14.97
N ALA A 137 6.08 -7.64 -13.99
CA ALA A 137 6.83 -7.79 -12.74
C ALA A 137 7.93 -8.85 -12.81
N GLY A 138 7.76 -9.92 -13.58
CA GLY A 138 8.68 -11.07 -13.61
C GLY A 138 8.83 -11.80 -12.27
N TYR A 139 8.39 -11.18 -11.17
CA TYR A 139 8.45 -11.69 -9.81
C TYR A 139 7.23 -11.27 -9.00
N LYS A 140 6.85 -12.10 -8.02
CA LYS A 140 5.81 -11.76 -7.05
C LYS A 140 6.23 -12.13 -5.63
N LEU A 141 5.70 -11.40 -4.65
CA LEU A 141 5.86 -11.70 -3.23
C LEU A 141 4.81 -12.74 -2.81
N GLU A 142 5.26 -13.79 -2.16
CA GLU A 142 4.40 -14.81 -1.55
C GLU A 142 4.71 -14.96 -0.07
N PHE A 143 3.66 -15.17 0.72
CA PHE A 143 3.80 -15.49 2.13
C PHE A 143 3.90 -16.99 2.31
N ASP A 144 4.96 -17.44 2.98
CA ASP A 144 5.13 -18.81 3.42
C ASP A 144 4.99 -18.85 4.94
N PHE A 145 3.99 -19.57 5.40
CA PHE A 145 3.69 -19.71 6.82
C PHE A 145 4.47 -20.84 7.47
N GLY A 146 5.34 -21.53 6.72
CA GLY A 146 6.04 -22.72 7.18
C GLY A 146 5.05 -23.84 7.52
N ASN A 147 5.54 -24.92 8.09
CA ASN A 147 4.70 -26.03 8.57
C ASN A 147 3.93 -25.70 9.86
N SER A 148 3.86 -24.45 10.28
CA SER A 148 3.10 -24.03 11.46
C SER A 148 1.58 -24.16 11.27
N ALA A 149 1.12 -24.38 10.04
CA ALA A 149 -0.30 -24.61 9.75
C ALA A 149 -0.81 -25.99 10.27
N GLU A 150 0.09 -26.92 10.59
CA GLU A 150 -0.33 -28.22 11.14
C GLU A 150 -0.52 -28.21 12.67
N ASN A 151 0.03 -27.19 13.38
CA ASN A 151 -0.10 -27.18 14.85
C ASN A 151 -1.27 -26.31 15.38
N ASP A 152 -1.86 -25.44 14.56
CA ASP A 152 -2.99 -24.61 15.00
C ASP A 152 -4.38 -25.17 14.58
N LEU A 153 -4.40 -26.32 13.89
CA LEU A 153 -5.62 -27.01 13.49
C LEU A 153 -5.78 -28.38 14.19
N GLN A 154 -5.23 -28.54 15.39
CA GLN A 154 -5.78 -29.60 16.22
C GLN A 154 -7.25 -29.25 16.48
N PRO A 155 -8.19 -30.10 16.04
CA PRO A 155 -9.59 -29.86 16.34
C PRO A 155 -9.72 -29.77 17.87
N VAL A 156 -10.16 -28.59 18.33
CA VAL A 156 -10.41 -28.42 19.77
C VAL A 156 -11.45 -29.46 20.17
N ASP A 157 -11.07 -30.38 21.06
CA ASP A 157 -11.98 -31.39 21.58
C ASP A 157 -12.99 -30.72 22.52
N PHE A 158 -14.21 -30.56 22.05
CA PHE A 158 -15.31 -29.97 22.79
C PHE A 158 -16.12 -31.03 23.62
N THR A 159 -15.71 -32.29 23.64
CA THR A 159 -16.45 -33.40 24.27
C THR A 159 -16.64 -33.25 25.78
N GLY A 160 -15.90 -32.37 26.44
CA GLY A 160 -16.04 -32.10 27.88
C GLY A 160 -16.70 -30.76 28.22
N LEU A 161 -17.08 -29.94 27.22
CA LEU A 161 -17.64 -28.62 27.45
C LEU A 161 -19.16 -28.65 27.54
N LYS A 162 -19.71 -27.99 28.56
CA LYS A 162 -21.15 -27.84 28.74
C LYS A 162 -21.71 -26.93 27.64
N ALA A 163 -22.75 -27.42 26.94
CA ALA A 163 -23.43 -26.61 25.94
C ALA A 163 -23.96 -25.30 26.55
N LEU A 164 -23.71 -24.18 25.89
CA LEU A 164 -24.11 -22.84 26.35
C LEU A 164 -25.61 -22.54 26.17
N GLY A 165 -26.36 -23.49 25.60
CA GLY A 165 -27.78 -23.33 25.30
C GLY A 165 -28.06 -22.69 23.92
N PRO A 166 -29.33 -22.49 23.57
CA PRO A 166 -29.72 -21.93 22.30
C PRO A 166 -29.30 -20.46 22.18
N CYS A 167 -28.97 -20.01 20.94
CA CYS A 167 -28.57 -18.65 20.69
C CYS A 167 -29.71 -17.66 20.96
N PRO A 168 -29.51 -16.60 21.76
CA PRO A 168 -30.59 -15.63 22.08
C PRO A 168 -31.05 -14.80 20.89
N LYS A 169 -30.36 -14.87 19.74
CA LYS A 169 -30.72 -14.14 18.52
C LYS A 169 -31.35 -14.98 17.42
N CYS A 170 -31.17 -16.31 17.44
CA CYS A 170 -31.62 -17.16 16.33
C CYS A 170 -32.19 -18.53 16.80
N SER A 171 -32.56 -18.63 18.09
CA SER A 171 -33.26 -19.78 18.64
C SER A 171 -34.70 -19.91 18.16
#